data_1461e2541195444adaa4bc1bf94c15a8
#
_entry.id   1461e2541195444adaa4bc1bf94c15a8
#
_cell.length_a   1.000
_cell.length_b   1.000
_cell.length_c   1.000
_cell.angle_alpha   90.00
_cell.angle_beta   90.00
_cell.angle_gamma   90.00
#
_symmetry.space_group_name_H-M   'P 1'
#
loop_
_entity.id
_entity.type
_entity.pdbx_description
1 polymer ?
#
loop_
_entity_poly.entity_id
_entity_poly.type
_entity_poly.pdbx_seq_one_letter_code
_entity_poly.pdbx_strand_id
1 'polypeptide(L)' 'MALRGGESSVNIAKKIRGLRESVGENRTEFSKHTGIPVRTIEDWESGRRTPPEYIPRLLAYQLKYEEIVNRQD' A
#
# COMPACT_ATOMS: atom_id res chain seq x y z
N MET A 1 13.68 -15.18 15.97
CA MET A 1 13.51 -14.65 15.91
C MET A 1 13.24 -13.79 15.52
N ALA A 2 13.25 -13.50 15.03
CA ALA A 2 13.18 -12.81 14.71
C ALA A 2 12.74 -11.89 14.57
N LEU A 3 12.70 -11.53 14.29
CA LEU A 3 12.48 -10.64 14.23
C LEU A 3 11.54 -10.02 14.36
N ARG A 4 11.39 -9.64 14.72
CA ARG A 4 10.72 -9.01 14.93
C ARG A 4 10.63 -8.00 14.52
N GLY A 5 10.67 -7.66 14.55
CA GLY A 5 10.89 -6.39 14.22
C GLY A 5 10.29 -5.86 13.04
N GLY A 6 10.76 -5.31 12.30
CA GLY A 6 10.22 -4.77 11.10
C GLY A 6 10.46 -5.67 9.93
N GLU A 7 9.69 -5.45 8.92
CA GLU A 7 9.90 -6.14 7.67
C GLU A 7 10.96 -5.41 6.88
N SER A 8 11.61 -6.14 5.99
CA SER A 8 12.58 -5.52 5.11
C SER A 8 11.86 -4.57 4.14
N SER A 9 12.62 -3.63 3.58
CA SER A 9 12.09 -2.72 2.58
C SER A 9 11.49 -3.46 1.41
N VAL A 10 12.10 -4.58 1.02
CA VAL A 10 11.62 -5.36 -0.10
C VAL A 10 10.23 -5.90 0.17
N ASN A 11 10.02 -6.45 1.37
CA ASN A 11 8.72 -7.00 1.72
C ASN A 11 7.65 -5.93 1.77
N ILE A 12 7.97 -4.77 2.32
CA ILE A 12 7.02 -3.69 2.40
C ILE A 12 6.70 -3.17 1.00
N ALA A 13 7.73 -3.05 0.14
CA ALA A 13 7.53 -2.62 -1.24
C ALA A 13 6.56 -3.55 -1.96
N LYS A 14 6.74 -4.85 -1.79
CA LYS A 14 5.86 -5.83 -2.41
C LYS A 14 4.43 -5.72 -1.90
N LYS A 15 4.26 -5.45 -0.62
CA LYS A 15 2.93 -5.29 -0.05
C LYS A 15 2.22 -4.08 -0.63
N ILE A 16 2.93 -2.96 -0.71
CA ILE A 16 2.34 -1.73 -1.26
C ILE A 16 1.91 -1.98 -2.71
N ARG A 17 2.81 -2.57 -3.49
CA ARG A 17 2.50 -2.85 -4.89
C ARG A 17 1.34 -3.83 -5.02
N GLY A 18 1.32 -4.87 -4.18
CA GLY A 18 0.25 -5.85 -4.22
C GLY A 18 -1.10 -5.25 -3.92
N LEU A 19 -1.13 -4.32 -2.96
CA LEU A 19 -2.38 -3.64 -2.62
C LEU A 19 -2.87 -2.81 -3.81
N ARG A 20 -1.96 -2.09 -4.45
CA ARG A 20 -2.32 -1.29 -5.61
C ARG A 20 -2.84 -2.18 -6.74
N GLU A 21 -2.13 -3.26 -7.00
CA GLU A 21 -2.52 -4.16 -8.09
C GLU A 21 -3.82 -4.88 -7.80
N SER A 22 -4.12 -5.10 -6.52
CA SER A 22 -5.35 -5.81 -6.15
C SER A 22 -6.59 -5.02 -6.52
N VAL A 23 -6.48 -3.71 -6.65
CA VAL A 23 -7.61 -2.88 -7.09
C VAL A 23 -7.47 -2.46 -8.55
N GLY A 24 -6.47 -2.98 -9.25
CA GLY A 24 -6.32 -2.75 -10.68
C GLY A 24 -5.93 -1.35 -11.07
N GLU A 25 -5.26 -0.62 -10.18
CA GLU A 25 -4.91 0.77 -10.43
C GLU A 25 -3.43 0.93 -10.73
N ASN A 26 -3.13 1.88 -11.62
CA ASN A 26 -1.74 2.28 -11.80
C ASN A 26 -1.37 3.27 -10.68
N ARG A 27 -0.12 3.72 -10.67
CA ARG A 27 0.35 4.58 -9.58
C ARG A 27 -0.37 5.91 -9.54
N THR A 28 -0.66 6.48 -10.70
CA THR A 28 -1.37 7.75 -10.76
C THR A 28 -2.78 7.60 -10.20
N GLU A 29 -3.45 6.53 -10.58
CA GLU A 29 -4.80 6.26 -10.08
C GLU A 29 -4.80 6.00 -8.59
N PHE A 30 -3.83 5.22 -8.13
CA PHE A 30 -3.73 4.90 -6.71
C PHE A 30 -3.41 6.14 -5.90
N SER A 31 -2.61 7.05 -6.47
CA SER A 31 -2.31 8.31 -5.82
C SER A 31 -3.58 9.13 -5.61
N LYS A 32 -4.41 9.22 -6.63
CA LYS A 32 -5.67 9.96 -6.50
C LYS A 32 -6.61 9.29 -5.51
N HIS A 33 -6.61 7.98 -5.50
CA HIS A 33 -7.48 7.19 -4.64
C HIS A 33 -7.12 7.36 -3.17
N THR A 34 -5.83 7.30 -2.86
CA THR A 34 -5.36 7.26 -1.47
C THR A 34 -4.91 8.61 -0.94
N GLY A 35 -4.64 9.55 -1.83
CA GLY A 35 -4.08 10.84 -1.42
C GLY A 35 -2.58 10.81 -1.24
N ILE A 36 -1.93 9.69 -1.55
CA ILE A 36 -0.48 9.58 -1.43
C ILE A 36 0.16 10.06 -2.73
N PRO A 37 1.15 10.96 -2.68
CA PRO A 37 1.78 11.45 -3.92
C PRO A 37 2.37 10.31 -4.74
N VAL A 38 2.29 10.45 -6.06
CA VAL A 38 2.83 9.42 -6.96
C VAL A 38 4.30 9.13 -6.66
N ARG A 39 5.08 10.19 -6.44
CA ARG A 39 6.50 10.04 -6.15
C ARG A 39 6.71 9.18 -4.91
N THR A 40 5.88 9.36 -3.91
CA THR A 40 5.98 8.60 -2.69
C THR A 40 5.66 7.12 -2.94
N ILE A 41 4.62 6.86 -3.73
CA ILE A 41 4.27 5.49 -4.08
C ILE A 41 5.44 4.83 -4.83
N GLU A 42 6.03 5.55 -5.78
CA GLU A 42 7.17 5.04 -6.53
C GLU A 42 8.34 4.71 -5.62
N ASP A 43 8.63 5.62 -4.68
CA ASP A 43 9.74 5.41 -3.75
C ASP A 43 9.49 4.19 -2.87
N TRP A 44 8.26 4.02 -2.41
CA TRP A 44 7.92 2.87 -1.59
C TRP A 44 8.00 1.57 -2.36
N GLU A 45 7.49 1.55 -3.60
CA GLU A 45 7.47 0.32 -4.40
C GLU A 45 8.86 -0.05 -4.90
N SER A 46 9.73 0.92 -5.08
CA SER A 46 11.10 0.65 -5.53
C SER A 46 12.03 0.32 -4.36
N GLY A 47 11.56 0.53 -3.13
CA GLY A 47 12.42 0.32 -1.97
C GLY A 47 13.34 1.47 -1.66
N ARG A 48 13.23 2.57 -2.42
CA ARG A 48 14.08 3.73 -2.18
C ARG A 48 13.78 4.35 -0.82
N ARG A 49 12.52 4.36 -0.44
CA ARG A 49 12.10 4.79 0.88
C ARG A 49 11.17 3.73 1.44
N THR A 50 11.20 3.58 2.76
CA THR A 50 10.38 2.59 3.43
C THR A 50 9.36 3.31 4.30
N PRO A 51 8.07 3.08 4.09
CA PRO A 51 7.06 3.69 4.96
C PRO A 51 7.06 3.01 6.32
N PRO A 52 6.46 3.63 7.34
CA PRO A 52 6.25 2.93 8.60
C PRO A 52 5.51 1.62 8.35
N GLU A 53 5.75 0.65 9.21
CA GLU A 53 5.18 -0.68 9.04
C GLU A 53 3.66 -0.69 9.01
N TYR A 54 3.04 0.27 9.69
CA TYR A 54 1.58 0.29 9.76
C TYR A 54 0.93 0.79 8.47
N ILE A 55 1.69 1.39 7.56
CA ILE A 55 1.11 1.94 6.33
C ILE A 55 0.48 0.85 5.46
N PRO A 56 1.16 -0.26 5.15
CA PRO A 56 0.49 -1.31 4.37
C PRO A 56 -0.77 -1.82 5.03
N ARG A 57 -0.76 -1.92 6.35
CA ARG A 57 -1.93 -2.39 7.09
C ARG A 57 -3.08 -1.41 6.98
N LEU A 58 -2.81 -0.11 7.14
CA LEU A 58 -3.85 0.89 7.02
C LEU A 58 -4.43 0.94 5.61
N LEU A 59 -3.57 0.83 4.61
CA LEU A 59 -4.04 0.79 3.23
C LEU A 59 -4.91 -0.43 2.99
N ALA A 60 -4.51 -1.58 3.53
CA ALA A 60 -5.31 -2.79 3.38
C ALA A 60 -6.68 -2.61 4.02
N TYR A 61 -6.73 -2.01 5.19
CA TYR A 61 -8.00 -1.75 5.86
C TYR A 61 -8.86 -0.79 5.05
N GLN A 62 -8.25 0.25 4.50
CA GLN A 62 -9.00 1.22 3.70
C GLN A 62 -9.63 0.54 2.49
N LEU A 63 -8.83 -0.24 1.76
CA LEU A 63 -9.33 -0.91 0.56
C LEU A 63 -10.43 -1.91 0.91
N LYS A 64 -10.25 -2.61 2.03
CA LYS A 64 -11.25 -3.58 2.46
C LYS A 64 -12.54 -2.89 2.85
N TYR A 65 -12.44 -1.80 3.57
CA TYR A 65 -13.61 -1.03 3.97
C TYR A 65 -14.37 -0.54 2.75
N GLU A 66 -13.64 0.00 1.79
CA GLU A 66 -14.26 0.52 0.58
C GLU A 66 -14.95 -0.58 -0.22
N GLU A 67 -14.34 -1.75 -0.24
CA GLU A 67 -14.94 -2.89 -0.92
C GLU A 67 -16.28 -3.25 -0.28
N ILE A 68 -16.31 -3.29 1.05
CA ILE A 68 -17.52 -3.63 1.77
C ILE A 68 -18.61 -2.60 1.54
N VAL A 69 -18.25 -1.31 1.61
CA VAL A 69 -19.21 -0.24 1.41
C VAL A 69 -19.79 -0.28 0.00
N ASN A 70 -18.95 -0.48 -1.00
CA ASN A 70 -19.42 -0.52 -2.38
C ASN A 70 -20.32 -1.72 -2.63
N ARG A 71 -20.10 -2.79 -1.91
CA ARG A 71 -20.91 -3.98 -2.06
C ARG A 71 -22.32 -3.83 -1.55
N GLN A 72 -22.53 -2.92 -0.62
CA GLN A 72 -23.81 -2.76 0.02
C GLN A 72 -24.80 -1.97 -0.81
N ASP A 73 -24.38 -1.48 -1.92
CA ASP A 73 -25.29 -0.83 -2.85
C ASP A 73 -26.04 -1.86 -3.68
#